data_540c7eefc6d1f6f4029129131643ead5
#
_entry.id   540c7eefc6d1f6f4029129131643ead5
#
_cell.length_a   1.000
_cell.length_b   1.000
_cell.length_c   1.000
_cell.angle_alpha   90.00
_cell.angle_beta   90.00
_cell.angle_gamma   90.00
#
_symmetry.space_group_name_H-M   'P 1'
#
loop_
_entity.id
_entity.type
_entity.pdbx_description
1 polymer ?
#
loop_
_entity_poly.entity_id
_entity_poly.type
_entity_poly.pdbx_seq_one_letter_code
_entity_poly.pdbx_strand_id
1 'polypeptide(L)'
;MRPASAPASSASACSPARRATELAARTYELSELLVDVLGVTDVGAYYPHRVTYHPTCHSLRMLRVGDKPLRLLRRVRGMTLVELPAADQCCGFGGTFAIKNPDTSTAMLADKMRHVLSTGAEALTAGDASCLMHIGGGLSRLRSGTRTVHLAEILAGTS
;
A
#
# COMPACT_ATOMS: atom_id res chain seq x y z
N MET A 1 -35.00 -35.21 45.94
CA MET A 1 -33.82 -35.37 45.07
C MET A 1 -33.95 -34.39 43.94
N ARG A 2 -33.10 -33.33 43.92
CA ARG A 2 -33.00 -32.39 42.78
C ARG A 2 -31.94 -32.94 41.83
N PRO A 3 -32.14 -32.91 40.49
CA PRO A 3 -31.07 -33.28 39.56
C PRO A 3 -30.03 -32.15 39.52
N ALA A 4 -28.78 -32.57 39.53
CA ALA A 4 -27.61 -31.71 39.43
C ALA A 4 -27.56 -31.02 38.05
N SER A 5 -27.41 -29.69 38.06
CA SER A 5 -27.21 -28.90 36.85
C SER A 5 -25.81 -29.22 36.27
N ALA A 6 -25.78 -29.71 35.05
CA ALA A 6 -24.54 -29.92 34.32
C ALA A 6 -23.83 -28.56 34.06
N PRO A 7 -22.50 -28.47 34.14
CA PRO A 7 -21.81 -27.23 33.83
C PRO A 7 -21.95 -26.90 32.36
N ALA A 8 -22.29 -25.61 32.09
CA ALA A 8 -22.39 -25.10 30.74
C ALA A 8 -21.03 -25.24 30.02
N SER A 9 -21.08 -25.89 28.89
CA SER A 9 -19.95 -26.23 28.03
C SER A 9 -19.09 -25.00 27.69
N SER A 10 -17.80 -25.10 27.92
CA SER A 10 -16.72 -24.14 27.59
C SER A 10 -16.44 -23.99 26.08
N ALA A 11 -17.39 -24.37 25.22
CA ALA A 11 -17.24 -24.31 23.75
C ALA A 11 -17.34 -22.90 23.15
N SER A 12 -17.71 -21.88 23.96
CA SER A 12 -17.87 -20.49 23.49
C SER A 12 -16.54 -19.73 23.31
N ALA A 13 -15.43 -20.24 23.84
CA ALA A 13 -14.14 -19.51 23.84
C ALA A 13 -13.35 -19.62 22.53
N CYS A 14 -13.68 -20.53 21.62
CA CYS A 14 -12.90 -20.85 20.43
C CYS A 14 -13.69 -20.74 19.11
N SER A 15 -14.66 -19.81 19.03
CA SER A 15 -15.40 -19.57 17.79
C SER A 15 -14.47 -18.99 16.72
N PRO A 16 -14.48 -19.50 15.45
CA PRO A 16 -13.70 -18.92 14.34
C PRO A 16 -13.93 -17.42 14.16
N ALA A 17 -15.15 -16.94 14.33
CA ALA A 17 -15.50 -15.52 14.24
C ALA A 17 -14.79 -14.69 15.33
N ARG A 18 -14.73 -15.17 16.58
CA ARG A 18 -14.00 -14.50 17.67
C ARG A 18 -12.51 -14.42 17.38
N ARG A 19 -11.91 -15.52 16.92
CA ARG A 19 -10.48 -15.56 16.55
C ARG A 19 -10.19 -14.62 15.39
N ALA A 20 -11.06 -14.52 14.39
CA ALA A 20 -10.94 -13.60 13.28
C ALA A 20 -10.99 -12.13 13.77
N THR A 21 -11.90 -11.80 14.69
CA THR A 21 -12.00 -10.46 15.29
C THR A 21 -10.76 -10.12 16.10
N GLU A 22 -10.25 -11.06 16.90
CA GLU A 22 -9.01 -10.86 17.68
C GLU A 22 -7.78 -10.68 16.78
N LEU A 23 -7.70 -11.42 15.66
CA LEU A 23 -6.63 -11.26 14.67
C LEU A 23 -6.75 -9.92 13.96
N ALA A 24 -7.93 -9.54 13.50
CA ALA A 24 -8.18 -8.27 12.81
C ALA A 24 -7.77 -7.07 13.67
N ALA A 25 -8.08 -7.11 14.98
CA ALA A 25 -7.70 -6.05 15.92
C ALA A 25 -6.17 -5.90 16.14
N ARG A 26 -5.39 -6.87 15.68
CA ARG A 26 -3.92 -6.92 15.80
C ARG A 26 -3.21 -6.89 14.45
N THR A 27 -3.95 -6.65 13.38
CA THR A 27 -3.42 -6.58 12.00
C THR A 27 -3.40 -5.13 11.58
N TYR A 28 -2.23 -4.64 11.20
CA TYR A 28 -2.00 -3.26 10.82
C TYR A 28 -1.37 -3.19 9.42
N GLU A 29 -1.68 -2.16 8.69
CA GLU A 29 -0.89 -1.78 7.52
C GLU A 29 0.47 -1.23 8.00
N LEU A 30 1.52 -1.37 7.19
CA LEU A 30 2.90 -1.05 7.58
C LEU A 30 3.05 0.39 8.10
N SER A 31 2.49 1.36 7.40
CA SER A 31 2.60 2.77 7.80
C SER A 31 1.78 3.08 9.05
N GLU A 32 0.65 2.40 9.26
CA GLU A 32 -0.13 2.48 10.51
C GLU A 32 0.66 1.89 11.68
N LEU A 33 1.25 0.70 11.48
CA LEU A 33 2.08 0.09 12.52
C LEU A 33 3.21 1.02 12.95
N LEU A 34 3.96 1.57 12.00
CA LEU A 34 5.09 2.44 12.30
C LEU A 34 4.65 3.74 12.98
N VAL A 35 3.65 4.42 12.42
CA VAL A 35 3.29 5.78 12.85
C VAL A 35 2.36 5.78 14.05
N ASP A 36 1.29 4.97 14.02
CA ASP A 36 0.24 5.03 15.05
C ASP A 36 0.53 4.11 16.25
N VAL A 37 1.11 2.92 15.99
CA VAL A 37 1.36 1.95 17.06
C VAL A 37 2.73 2.15 17.68
N LEU A 38 3.78 2.29 16.87
CA LEU A 38 5.16 2.42 17.34
C LEU A 38 5.60 3.88 17.54
N GLY A 39 4.83 4.87 17.06
CA GLY A 39 5.17 6.28 17.16
C GLY A 39 6.39 6.69 16.34
N VAL A 40 6.79 5.89 15.34
CA VAL A 40 8.00 6.08 14.53
C VAL A 40 7.65 6.75 13.21
N THR A 41 8.28 7.90 12.93
CA THR A 41 8.16 8.60 11.63
C THR A 41 9.47 8.66 10.86
N ASP A 42 10.60 8.31 11.51
CA ASP A 42 11.93 8.22 10.91
C ASP A 42 12.52 6.85 11.24
N VAL A 43 12.70 6.03 10.23
CA VAL A 43 13.29 4.68 10.36
C VAL A 43 14.78 4.66 10.01
N GLY A 44 15.40 5.84 9.81
CA GLY A 44 16.80 5.97 9.42
C GLY A 44 17.11 5.58 7.98
N ALA A 45 16.09 5.46 7.13
CA ALA A 45 16.23 5.01 5.75
C ALA A 45 17.04 5.99 4.89
N TYR A 46 17.71 5.44 3.87
CA TYR A 46 18.46 6.19 2.86
C TYR A 46 18.09 5.69 1.46
N TYR A 47 17.68 6.61 0.59
CA TYR A 47 17.33 6.28 -0.80
C TYR A 47 17.56 7.49 -1.70
N PRO A 48 18.77 7.65 -2.31
CA PRO A 48 19.20 8.87 -2.99
C PRO A 48 18.66 8.97 -4.42
N HIS A 49 17.33 8.95 -4.55
CA HIS A 49 16.64 9.02 -5.83
C HIS A 49 15.47 10.00 -5.80
N ARG A 50 15.08 10.44 -6.99
CA ARG A 50 13.85 11.20 -7.21
C ARG A 50 12.66 10.22 -7.27
N VAL A 51 11.73 10.33 -6.32
CA VAL A 51 10.64 9.36 -6.12
C VAL A 51 9.29 10.06 -6.19
N THR A 52 8.31 9.42 -6.80
CA THR A 52 6.91 9.80 -6.70
C THR A 52 6.10 8.70 -6.01
N TYR A 53 5.05 9.09 -5.25
CA TYR A 53 4.25 8.16 -4.47
C TYR A 53 2.83 8.01 -5.03
N HIS A 54 2.40 6.77 -5.27
CA HIS A 54 1.03 6.44 -5.64
C HIS A 54 0.27 5.92 -4.40
N PRO A 55 -0.67 6.71 -3.85
CA PRO A 55 -1.46 6.32 -2.69
C PRO A 55 -2.61 5.42 -3.08
N THR A 56 -2.36 4.22 -3.44
CA THR A 56 -3.31 3.25 -4.01
C THR A 56 -4.75 3.39 -3.50
N CYS A 57 -5.75 3.06 -4.32
CA CYS A 57 -7.15 3.16 -3.91
C CYS A 57 -7.49 2.27 -2.71
N HIS A 58 -6.79 1.15 -2.52
CA HIS A 58 -6.92 0.28 -1.36
C HIS A 58 -6.51 1.01 -0.07
N SER A 59 -5.32 1.62 -0.06
CA SER A 59 -4.82 2.39 1.09
C SER A 59 -5.67 3.61 1.40
N LEU A 60 -6.12 4.34 0.36
CA LEU A 60 -6.92 5.54 0.54
C LEU A 60 -8.34 5.27 1.04
N ARG A 61 -9.04 4.31 0.42
CA ARG A 61 -10.48 4.14 0.58
C ARG A 61 -10.87 3.03 1.55
N MET A 62 -10.12 1.92 1.56
CA MET A 62 -10.40 0.78 2.41
C MET A 62 -9.66 0.87 3.74
N LEU A 63 -8.33 0.98 3.70
CA LEU A 63 -7.50 1.05 4.90
C LEU A 63 -7.46 2.45 5.52
N ARG A 64 -7.72 3.49 4.74
CA ARG A 64 -7.75 4.89 5.20
C ARG A 64 -6.46 5.31 5.92
N VAL A 65 -5.33 4.90 5.39
CA VAL A 65 -4.02 5.14 6.01
C VAL A 65 -3.64 6.63 6.14
N GLY A 66 -4.33 7.50 5.42
CA GLY A 66 -4.10 8.95 5.45
C GLY A 66 -2.73 9.33 4.88
N ASP A 67 -2.06 10.26 5.53
CA ASP A 67 -0.76 10.81 5.13
C ASP A 67 0.46 10.06 5.69
N LYS A 68 0.24 8.97 6.46
CA LYS A 68 1.30 8.22 7.14
C LYS A 68 2.43 7.77 6.21
N PRO A 69 2.15 7.20 5.02
CA PRO A 69 3.21 6.86 4.07
C PRO A 69 4.05 8.07 3.65
N LEU A 70 3.41 9.22 3.41
CA LEU A 70 4.12 10.46 3.04
C LEU A 70 4.96 11.02 4.20
N ARG A 71 4.48 10.88 5.44
CA ARG A 71 5.25 11.28 6.63
C ARG A 71 6.54 10.49 6.76
N LEU A 72 6.48 9.17 6.52
CA LEU A 72 7.64 8.29 6.51
C LEU A 72 8.59 8.63 5.34
N LEU A 73 8.05 8.74 4.11
CA LEU A 73 8.84 9.05 2.92
C LEU A 73 9.59 10.39 3.04
N ARG A 74 8.98 11.42 3.63
CA ARG A 74 9.62 12.73 3.82
C ARG A 74 10.82 12.69 4.77
N ARG A 75 11.00 11.62 5.55
CA ARG A 75 12.15 11.42 6.46
C ARG A 75 13.26 10.56 5.85
N VAL A 76 13.05 9.98 4.67
CA VAL A 76 14.08 9.19 3.98
C VAL A 76 15.20 10.12 3.51
N ARG A 77 16.42 9.83 3.97
CA ARG A 77 17.60 10.65 3.65
C ARG A 77 17.99 10.48 2.18
N GLY A 78 18.45 11.56 1.57
CA GLY A 78 18.90 11.59 0.17
C GLY A 78 17.76 11.57 -0.86
N MET A 79 16.51 11.31 -0.47
CA MET A 79 15.38 11.19 -1.38
C MET A 79 14.78 12.55 -1.73
N THR A 80 14.46 12.74 -3.01
CA THR A 80 13.64 13.86 -3.48
C THR A 80 12.23 13.36 -3.76
N LEU A 81 11.28 13.64 -2.86
CA LEU A 81 9.88 13.26 -3.04
C LEU A 81 9.16 14.28 -3.92
N VAL A 82 8.58 13.81 -5.03
CA VAL A 82 7.84 14.63 -6.01
C VAL A 82 6.38 14.28 -5.97
N GLU A 83 5.53 15.29 -5.99
CA GLU A 83 4.08 15.11 -6.01
C GLU A 83 3.63 14.43 -7.32
N LEU A 84 2.75 13.44 -7.20
CA LEU A 84 2.12 12.76 -8.32
C LEU A 84 0.85 13.51 -8.72
N PRO A 85 0.75 14.04 -9.96
CA PRO A 85 -0.51 14.62 -10.43
C PRO A 85 -1.63 13.58 -10.42
N ALA A 86 -2.85 13.99 -10.03
CA ALA A 86 -4.01 13.10 -9.92
C ALA A 86 -3.67 11.79 -9.14
N ALA A 87 -3.01 11.96 -7.99
CA ALA A 87 -2.52 10.84 -7.19
C ALA A 87 -3.63 9.87 -6.76
N ASP A 88 -4.82 10.40 -6.47
CA ASP A 88 -6.02 9.67 -6.02
C ASP A 88 -6.71 8.84 -7.10
N GLN A 89 -6.36 9.02 -8.38
CA GLN A 89 -6.89 8.22 -9.47
C GLN A 89 -6.37 6.78 -9.43
N CYS A 90 -7.26 5.83 -9.74
CA CYS A 90 -6.93 4.41 -9.81
C CYS A 90 -5.94 4.12 -10.96
N CYS A 91 -5.09 3.12 -10.78
CA CYS A 91 -4.20 2.63 -11.84
C CYS A 91 -4.88 1.72 -12.87
N GLY A 92 -6.12 1.29 -12.60
CA GLY A 92 -6.88 0.41 -13.50
C GLY A 92 -6.72 -1.09 -13.23
N PHE A 93 -5.87 -1.54 -12.29
CA PHE A 93 -5.66 -2.97 -12.03
C PHE A 93 -6.95 -3.67 -11.58
N GLY A 94 -7.45 -3.36 -10.39
CA GLY A 94 -8.71 -3.88 -9.84
C GLY A 94 -8.89 -5.41 -9.86
N GLY A 95 -7.81 -6.20 -9.87
CA GLY A 95 -7.87 -7.65 -9.92
C GLY A 95 -8.59 -8.17 -11.18
N THR A 96 -9.74 -8.84 -10.98
CA THR A 96 -10.57 -9.35 -12.09
C THR A 96 -11.14 -8.25 -13.00
N PHE A 97 -11.18 -7.00 -12.55
CA PHE A 97 -11.62 -5.87 -13.36
C PHE A 97 -10.74 -5.69 -14.60
N ALA A 98 -9.42 -5.78 -14.45
CA ALA A 98 -8.48 -5.65 -15.56
C ALA A 98 -8.67 -6.75 -16.63
N ILE A 99 -9.11 -7.94 -16.20
CA ILE A 99 -9.38 -9.05 -17.12
C ILE A 99 -10.74 -8.89 -17.84
N LYS A 100 -11.76 -8.46 -17.08
CA LYS A 100 -13.13 -8.33 -17.59
C LYS A 100 -13.34 -7.04 -18.41
N ASN A 101 -12.55 -6.00 -18.15
CA ASN A 101 -12.67 -4.69 -18.78
C ASN A 101 -11.28 -4.19 -19.26
N PRO A 102 -10.60 -4.93 -20.16
CA PRO A 102 -9.20 -4.66 -20.51
C PRO A 102 -9.01 -3.28 -21.13
N ASP A 103 -9.92 -2.82 -21.97
CA ASP A 103 -9.83 -1.53 -22.64
C ASP A 103 -9.89 -0.38 -21.62
N THR A 104 -10.85 -0.43 -20.69
CA THR A 104 -10.99 0.58 -19.63
C THR A 104 -9.77 0.55 -18.69
N SER A 105 -9.33 -0.66 -18.29
CA SER A 105 -8.15 -0.85 -17.44
C SER A 105 -6.90 -0.26 -18.11
N THR A 106 -6.71 -0.49 -19.39
CA THR A 106 -5.57 0.01 -20.16
C THR A 106 -5.63 1.54 -20.32
N ALA A 107 -6.80 2.11 -20.54
CA ALA A 107 -6.96 3.57 -20.59
C ALA A 107 -6.59 4.23 -19.25
N MET A 108 -7.08 3.69 -18.12
CA MET A 108 -6.73 4.17 -16.79
C MET A 108 -5.22 4.03 -16.51
N LEU A 109 -4.61 2.92 -16.93
CA LEU A 109 -3.18 2.72 -16.81
C LEU A 109 -2.39 3.76 -17.61
N ALA A 110 -2.81 4.04 -18.86
CA ALA A 110 -2.16 5.03 -19.72
C ALA A 110 -2.18 6.42 -19.10
N ASP A 111 -3.32 6.83 -18.49
CA ASP A 111 -3.43 8.10 -17.77
C ASP A 111 -2.50 8.14 -16.57
N LYS A 112 -2.48 7.09 -15.76
CA LYS A 112 -1.58 6.99 -14.60
C LYS A 112 -0.11 7.04 -15.01
N MET A 113 0.30 6.32 -16.05
CA MET A 113 1.67 6.36 -16.55
C MET A 113 2.06 7.76 -17.04
N ARG A 114 1.17 8.47 -17.73
CA ARG A 114 1.41 9.86 -18.17
C ARG A 114 1.70 10.77 -16.98
N HIS A 115 0.91 10.65 -15.89
CA HIS A 115 1.13 11.41 -14.67
C HIS A 115 2.47 11.05 -13.99
N VAL A 116 2.80 9.76 -13.92
CA VAL A 116 4.10 9.32 -13.38
C VAL A 116 5.26 9.89 -14.19
N LEU A 117 5.21 9.77 -15.50
CA LEU A 117 6.29 10.25 -16.39
C LEU A 117 6.44 11.77 -16.35
N SER A 118 5.34 12.52 -16.17
CA SER A 118 5.39 13.99 -16.06
C SER A 118 6.13 14.48 -14.82
N THR A 119 6.30 13.64 -13.79
CA THR A 119 7.06 14.00 -12.57
C THR A 119 8.56 14.01 -12.79
N GLY A 120 9.06 13.33 -13.81
CA GLY A 120 10.49 13.07 -14.00
C GLY A 120 11.11 12.24 -12.87
N ALA A 121 10.30 11.45 -12.14
CA ALA A 121 10.79 10.58 -11.08
C ALA A 121 11.54 9.37 -11.64
N GLU A 122 12.63 9.00 -10.98
CA GLU A 122 13.40 7.79 -11.28
C GLU A 122 12.69 6.53 -10.78
N ALA A 123 11.89 6.68 -9.72
CA ALA A 123 11.12 5.59 -9.15
C ALA A 123 9.70 6.01 -8.76
N LEU A 124 8.75 5.09 -8.99
CA LEU A 124 7.40 5.14 -8.43
C LEU A 124 7.32 4.21 -7.23
N THR A 125 6.83 4.71 -6.10
CA THR A 125 6.58 3.87 -4.93
C THR A 125 5.10 3.83 -4.56
N ALA A 126 4.69 2.73 -3.96
CA ALA A 126 3.36 2.50 -3.40
C ALA A 126 3.42 1.44 -2.29
N GLY A 127 2.38 1.36 -1.46
CA GLY A 127 2.19 0.32 -0.45
C GLY A 127 1.48 -0.95 -0.97
N ASP A 128 1.13 -1.01 -2.26
CA ASP A 128 0.40 -2.13 -2.86
C ASP A 128 1.16 -2.68 -4.07
N ALA A 129 1.65 -3.91 -3.93
CA ALA A 129 2.44 -4.59 -4.96
C ALA A 129 1.65 -4.81 -6.26
N SER A 130 0.33 -4.97 -6.19
CA SER A 130 -0.50 -5.18 -7.38
C SER A 130 -0.55 -3.94 -8.28
N CYS A 131 -0.68 -2.75 -7.68
CA CYS A 131 -0.59 -1.48 -8.40
C CYS A 131 0.81 -1.28 -8.99
N LEU A 132 1.87 -1.58 -8.23
CA LEU A 132 3.26 -1.46 -8.70
C LEU A 132 3.53 -2.39 -9.87
N MET A 133 3.05 -3.63 -9.81
CA MET A 133 3.20 -4.61 -10.91
C MET A 133 2.48 -4.13 -12.18
N HIS A 134 1.25 -3.63 -12.05
CA HIS A 134 0.46 -3.17 -13.19
C HIS A 134 1.08 -1.94 -13.84
N ILE A 135 1.40 -0.90 -13.06
CA ILE A 135 2.03 0.32 -13.56
C ILE A 135 3.44 0.02 -14.08
N GLY A 136 4.22 -0.78 -13.35
CA GLY A 136 5.58 -1.17 -13.73
C GLY A 136 5.63 -1.94 -15.04
N GLY A 137 4.67 -2.85 -15.27
CA GLY A 137 4.51 -3.54 -16.54
C GLY A 137 4.29 -2.58 -17.71
N GLY A 138 3.44 -1.56 -17.51
CA GLY A 138 3.21 -0.51 -18.50
C GLY A 138 4.45 0.36 -18.77
N LEU A 139 5.09 0.85 -17.71
CA LEU A 139 6.32 1.66 -17.80
C LEU A 139 7.47 0.91 -18.47
N SER A 140 7.61 -0.40 -18.18
CA SER A 140 8.60 -1.27 -18.81
C SER A 140 8.36 -1.42 -20.31
N ARG A 141 7.12 -1.60 -20.74
CA ARG A 141 6.76 -1.65 -22.17
C ARG A 141 7.11 -0.35 -22.91
N LEU A 142 6.97 0.79 -22.23
CA LEU A 142 7.36 2.10 -22.77
C LEU A 142 8.88 2.33 -22.72
N ARG A 143 9.65 1.44 -22.11
CA ARG A 143 11.11 1.60 -21.87
C ARG A 143 11.42 2.94 -21.20
N SER A 144 10.58 3.38 -20.26
CA SER A 144 10.64 4.72 -19.65
C SER A 144 11.86 4.94 -18.75
N GLY A 145 12.50 3.87 -18.27
CA GLY A 145 13.56 3.94 -17.29
C GLY A 145 13.06 4.11 -15.84
N THR A 146 11.80 4.51 -15.63
CA THR A 146 11.21 4.66 -14.29
C THR A 146 10.99 3.28 -13.66
N ARG A 147 11.57 3.06 -12.47
CA ARG A 147 11.42 1.82 -11.71
C ARG A 147 10.18 1.86 -10.83
N THR A 148 9.67 0.69 -10.46
CA THR A 148 8.67 0.56 -9.37
C THR A 148 9.33 -0.10 -8.17
N VAL A 149 9.14 0.50 -6.99
CA VAL A 149 9.77 0.06 -5.72
C VAL A 149 8.71 0.08 -4.64
N HIS A 150 8.59 -0.99 -3.87
CA HIS A 150 7.61 -1.02 -2.77
C HIS A 150 8.03 -0.06 -1.64
N LEU A 151 7.04 0.56 -0.97
CA LEU A 151 7.29 1.46 0.15
C LEU A 151 8.21 0.83 1.21
N ALA A 152 7.98 -0.43 1.55
CA ALA A 152 8.79 -1.15 2.54
C ALA A 152 10.26 -1.29 2.13
N GLU A 153 10.56 -1.44 0.83
CA GLU A 153 11.93 -1.53 0.32
C GLU A 153 12.67 -0.20 0.50
N ILE A 154 11.99 0.93 0.22
CA ILE A 154 12.56 2.26 0.47
C ILE A 154 12.83 2.45 1.95
N LEU A 155 11.87 2.11 2.81
CA LEU A 155 11.99 2.27 4.27
C LEU A 155 13.03 1.32 4.90
N ALA A 156 13.34 0.20 4.25
CA ALA A 156 14.39 -0.72 4.68
C ALA A 156 15.78 -0.38 4.10
N GLY A 157 15.88 0.61 3.21
CA GLY A 157 17.13 1.04 2.60
C GLY A 157 18.07 1.62 3.64
N THR A 158 19.30 1.11 3.71
CA THR A 158 20.39 1.62 4.55
C THR A 158 21.53 2.14 3.68
N SER A 159 22.26 3.15 4.18
CA SER A 159 23.49 3.63 3.53
C SER A 159 24.60 2.61 3.61
#